data_ac85c9eb250084963d0bce0eff8823ab
#
_entry.id   ac85c9eb250084963d0bce0eff8823ab
#
_cell.length_a   1.000
_cell.length_b   1.000
_cell.length_c   1.000
_cell.angle_alpha   90.00
_cell.angle_beta   90.00
_cell.angle_gamma   90.00
#
_symmetry.space_group_name_H-M   'P 1'
#
loop_
_entity.id
_entity.type
_entity.pdbx_description
1 polymer ?
#
loop_
_entity_poly.entity_id
_entity_poly.type
_entity_poly.pdbx_seq_one_letter_code
_entity_poly.pdbx_strand_id
1 'polypeptide(L)'
;MTMLTFAVLVDGENASKNEYVAMLSEVEKHGTVAIKWVYADWTARHQNGWQDILHKTASSPKQQFHYGKDAADHALVMDAIELISKNARINAVCIVSSDGGFYSLAQRIREHGLHVMAIGKKNTPDKFIRACHNFVFIDNLDSQSDTLDKTNLGKLLLNAYQRCSDANEPVYMGNMGNMLKSLDSSFDSRTYGHSSLKKLIKNNNHLFKIVDERSDRCYITLKCDVKKVELTGVVRKWITDKKFGFIKSQEGDFYFKEEDLKKPNQKIKVKDKVTFIVPKASLEDKNSDLEDCPQAELIEII
;
A
#
# COMPACT_ATOMS: atom_id res chain seq x y z
N MET A 1 -10.68 -16.18 14.10
CA MET A 1 -10.50 -14.73 13.92
C MET A 1 -11.72 -14.04 14.46
N THR A 2 -11.56 -13.08 15.35
CA THR A 2 -12.68 -12.29 15.87
C THR A 2 -13.22 -11.41 14.73
N MET A 3 -14.53 -11.44 14.52
CA MET A 3 -15.19 -10.62 13.49
C MET A 3 -15.07 -9.14 13.88
N LEU A 4 -14.63 -8.30 12.93
CA LEU A 4 -14.52 -6.87 13.19
C LEU A 4 -15.88 -6.20 13.21
N THR A 5 -16.11 -5.34 14.20
CA THR A 5 -17.31 -4.52 14.36
C THR A 5 -16.89 -3.05 14.30
N PHE A 6 -17.22 -2.41 13.18
CA PHE A 6 -16.76 -1.08 12.85
C PHE A 6 -17.69 0.03 13.36
N ALA A 7 -17.05 1.09 13.85
CA ALA A 7 -17.61 2.44 13.83
C ALA A 7 -17.01 3.20 12.65
N VAL A 8 -17.87 3.71 11.77
CA VAL A 8 -17.48 4.53 10.61
C VAL A 8 -17.70 6.00 10.96
N LEU A 9 -16.62 6.76 11.01
CA LEU A 9 -16.58 8.17 11.37
C LEU A 9 -16.14 8.97 10.14
N VAL A 10 -17.02 9.83 9.66
CA VAL A 10 -16.88 10.50 8.36
C VAL A 10 -16.74 11.99 8.55
N ASP A 11 -15.66 12.55 8.07
CA ASP A 11 -15.48 13.98 7.88
C ASP A 11 -16.31 14.41 6.65
N GLY A 12 -17.55 14.84 6.90
CA GLY A 12 -18.51 15.16 5.85
C GLY A 12 -18.23 16.47 5.10
N GLU A 13 -17.29 17.28 5.60
CA GLU A 13 -16.84 18.48 4.89
C GLU A 13 -15.85 18.14 3.77
N ASN A 14 -15.06 17.07 3.95
CA ASN A 14 -14.02 16.61 3.02
C ASN A 14 -14.39 15.35 2.24
N ALA A 15 -15.34 14.54 2.75
CA ALA A 15 -15.79 13.32 2.08
C ALA A 15 -16.76 13.59 0.93
N SER A 16 -16.65 12.78 -0.13
CA SER A 16 -17.61 12.82 -1.24
C SER A 16 -18.89 12.05 -0.91
N LYS A 17 -20.00 12.76 -0.89
CA LYS A 17 -21.34 12.16 -0.69
C LYS A 17 -21.70 11.13 -1.76
N ASN A 18 -21.25 11.32 -3.01
CA ASN A 18 -21.59 10.44 -4.12
C ASN A 18 -20.93 9.05 -3.97
N GLU A 19 -19.79 8.99 -3.33
CA GLU A 19 -19.00 7.76 -3.13
C GLU A 19 -19.30 7.12 -1.77
N TYR A 20 -20.10 7.77 -0.92
CA TYR A 20 -20.31 7.32 0.46
C TYR A 20 -20.90 5.89 0.56
N VAL A 21 -21.84 5.53 -0.31
CA VAL A 21 -22.40 4.16 -0.35
C VAL A 21 -21.32 3.14 -0.70
N ALA A 22 -20.44 3.45 -1.65
CA ALA A 22 -19.32 2.59 -2.03
C ALA A 22 -18.29 2.47 -0.89
N MET A 23 -18.03 3.56 -0.14
CA MET A 23 -17.18 3.54 1.04
C MET A 23 -17.73 2.61 2.12
N LEU A 24 -19.04 2.67 2.43
CA LEU A 24 -19.66 1.77 3.40
C LEU A 24 -19.57 0.30 2.94
N SER A 25 -19.88 0.03 1.68
CA SER A 25 -19.74 -1.31 1.10
C SER A 25 -18.32 -1.84 1.17
N GLU A 26 -17.32 -0.97 1.08
CA GLU A 26 -15.92 -1.36 1.25
C GLU A 26 -15.62 -1.77 2.70
N VAL A 27 -16.09 -0.99 3.68
CA VAL A 27 -15.93 -1.34 5.11
C VAL A 27 -16.62 -2.67 5.43
N GLU A 28 -17.80 -2.91 4.88
CA GLU A 28 -18.59 -4.13 5.09
C GLU A 28 -17.88 -5.40 4.60
N LYS A 29 -16.96 -5.31 3.64
CA LYS A 29 -16.09 -6.43 3.23
C LYS A 29 -15.12 -6.88 4.33
N HIS A 30 -14.82 -5.99 5.28
CA HIS A 30 -13.87 -6.24 6.37
C HIS A 30 -14.55 -6.63 7.69
N GLY A 31 -15.85 -6.34 7.85
CA GLY A 31 -16.59 -6.65 9.06
C GLY A 31 -17.98 -6.02 9.10
N THR A 32 -18.65 -6.10 10.24
CA THR A 32 -19.97 -5.50 10.42
C THR A 32 -19.86 -4.03 10.77
N VAL A 33 -20.66 -3.18 10.13
CA VAL A 33 -20.74 -1.75 10.45
C VAL A 33 -21.88 -1.52 11.47
N ALA A 34 -21.53 -1.20 12.71
CA ALA A 34 -22.49 -0.96 13.79
C ALA A 34 -22.85 0.51 13.97
N ILE A 35 -21.92 1.41 13.69
CA ILE A 35 -22.07 2.86 13.89
C ILE A 35 -21.64 3.58 12.61
N LYS A 36 -22.44 4.56 12.18
CA LYS A 36 -22.16 5.42 11.02
C LYS A 36 -22.46 6.86 11.40
N TRP A 37 -21.42 7.64 11.67
CA TRP A 37 -21.54 9.07 12.04
C TRP A 37 -20.87 9.93 10.98
N VAL A 38 -21.57 10.98 10.56
CA VAL A 38 -21.06 11.94 9.57
C VAL A 38 -21.07 13.33 10.19
N TYR A 39 -19.91 13.96 10.25
CA TYR A 39 -19.67 15.25 10.91
C TYR A 39 -19.62 16.37 9.89
N ALA A 40 -20.46 17.37 10.01
CA ALA A 40 -20.45 18.55 9.16
C ALA A 40 -21.27 19.70 9.80
N ASP A 41 -21.14 20.88 9.24
CA ASP A 41 -22.11 21.96 9.46
C ASP A 41 -23.30 21.78 8.52
N TRP A 42 -24.35 21.09 8.98
CA TRP A 42 -25.55 20.80 8.21
C TRP A 42 -26.39 22.03 7.87
N THR A 43 -26.08 23.22 8.43
CA THR A 43 -26.71 24.49 8.04
C THR A 43 -26.09 25.09 6.79
N ALA A 44 -24.91 24.62 6.39
CA ALA A 44 -24.22 25.08 5.21
C ALA A 44 -24.86 24.54 3.92
N ARG A 45 -25.16 25.42 2.95
CA ARG A 45 -25.86 25.07 1.72
C ARG A 45 -25.21 23.97 0.89
N HIS A 46 -23.89 23.85 0.93
CA HIS A 46 -23.15 22.83 0.18
C HIS A 46 -23.35 21.43 0.73
N GLN A 47 -23.87 21.27 1.95
CA GLN A 47 -24.19 20.00 2.58
C GLN A 47 -25.58 19.45 2.23
N ASN A 48 -26.44 20.20 1.55
CA ASN A 48 -27.83 19.82 1.25
C ASN A 48 -27.97 18.46 0.53
N GLY A 49 -26.96 17.99 -0.18
CA GLY A 49 -27.03 16.68 -0.87
C GLY A 49 -26.78 15.47 0.03
N TRP A 50 -26.41 15.65 1.28
CA TRP A 50 -26.18 14.56 2.21
C TRP A 50 -27.46 13.98 2.81
N GLN A 51 -28.53 14.76 2.93
CA GLN A 51 -29.75 14.37 3.63
C GLN A 51 -30.32 13.03 3.13
N ASP A 52 -30.49 12.89 1.82
CA ASP A 52 -31.05 11.67 1.23
C ASP A 52 -30.14 10.46 1.43
N ILE A 53 -28.83 10.69 1.37
CA ILE A 53 -27.81 9.63 1.51
C ILE A 53 -27.75 9.15 2.95
N LEU A 54 -27.74 10.06 3.92
CA LEU A 54 -27.77 9.72 5.34
C LEU A 54 -29.02 8.91 5.69
N HIS A 55 -30.18 9.31 5.16
CA HIS A 55 -31.44 8.59 5.35
C HIS A 55 -31.37 7.18 4.72
N LYS A 56 -30.93 7.05 3.46
CA LYS A 56 -30.82 5.77 2.74
C LYS A 56 -29.84 4.80 3.43
N THR A 57 -28.77 5.30 4.01
CA THR A 57 -27.72 4.50 4.64
C THR A 57 -27.93 4.29 6.14
N ALA A 58 -29.00 4.87 6.71
CA ALA A 58 -29.25 4.93 8.15
C ALA A 58 -28.01 5.43 8.91
N SER A 59 -27.43 6.54 8.45
CA SER A 59 -26.27 7.19 9.07
C SER A 59 -26.73 8.38 9.90
N SER A 60 -26.07 8.59 11.03
CA SER A 60 -26.42 9.67 11.98
C SER A 60 -25.64 10.93 11.66
N PRO A 61 -26.30 12.05 11.33
CA PRO A 61 -25.64 13.34 11.20
C PRO A 61 -25.20 13.85 12.56
N LYS A 62 -23.96 14.34 12.63
CA LYS A 62 -23.37 15.01 13.78
C LYS A 62 -23.21 16.49 13.44
N GLN A 63 -24.06 17.34 14.00
CA GLN A 63 -24.02 18.79 13.74
C GLN A 63 -22.82 19.42 14.44
N GLN A 64 -22.03 20.17 13.68
CA GLN A 64 -21.00 21.06 14.20
C GLN A 64 -21.14 22.41 13.50
N PHE A 65 -21.49 23.44 14.25
CA PHE A 65 -21.50 24.79 13.71
C PHE A 65 -20.08 25.28 13.44
N HIS A 66 -19.92 26.03 12.37
CA HIS A 66 -18.61 26.54 11.96
C HIS A 66 -18.18 27.72 12.87
N TYR A 67 -17.84 27.43 14.12
CA TYR A 67 -17.30 28.43 15.09
C TYR A 67 -15.79 28.62 15.01
N GLY A 68 -15.12 28.02 14.06
CA GLY A 68 -13.68 28.08 13.85
C GLY A 68 -13.21 27.00 12.91
N LYS A 69 -11.92 27.05 12.59
CA LYS A 69 -11.29 26.06 11.74
C LYS A 69 -11.32 24.68 12.42
N ASP A 70 -11.60 23.64 11.64
CA ASP A 70 -11.50 22.24 12.06
C ASP A 70 -12.51 21.83 13.16
N ALA A 71 -13.65 22.52 13.29
CA ALA A 71 -14.64 22.23 14.35
C ALA A 71 -15.25 20.81 14.21
N ALA A 72 -15.55 20.38 12.99
CA ALA A 72 -16.07 19.04 12.70
C ALA A 72 -15.00 17.96 13.02
N ASP A 73 -13.74 18.22 12.70
CA ASP A 73 -12.63 17.31 12.98
C ASP A 73 -12.42 17.11 14.47
N HIS A 74 -12.45 18.19 15.26
CA HIS A 74 -12.35 18.11 16.71
C HIS A 74 -13.49 17.30 17.33
N ALA A 75 -14.72 17.49 16.85
CA ALA A 75 -15.88 16.74 17.32
C ALA A 75 -15.74 15.25 16.97
N LEU A 76 -15.31 14.92 15.75
CA LEU A 76 -15.03 13.56 15.34
C LEU A 76 -13.99 12.90 16.26
N VAL A 77 -12.89 13.60 16.55
CA VAL A 77 -11.83 13.08 17.44
C VAL A 77 -12.38 12.84 18.85
N MET A 78 -13.13 13.79 19.43
CA MET A 78 -13.68 13.65 20.78
C MET A 78 -14.67 12.48 20.87
N ASP A 79 -15.60 12.37 19.91
CA ASP A 79 -16.58 11.29 19.86
C ASP A 79 -15.91 9.92 19.63
N ALA A 80 -14.84 9.88 18.81
CA ALA A 80 -14.07 8.65 18.59
C ALA A 80 -13.43 8.15 19.89
N ILE A 81 -12.76 9.04 20.64
CA ILE A 81 -12.12 8.69 21.93
C ILE A 81 -13.15 8.25 22.97
N GLU A 82 -14.27 8.97 23.06
CA GLU A 82 -15.36 8.55 23.94
C GLU A 82 -15.92 7.18 23.58
N LEU A 83 -16.16 6.96 22.29
CA LEU A 83 -16.70 5.71 21.75
C LEU A 83 -15.82 4.50 22.08
N ILE A 84 -14.52 4.58 21.80
CA ILE A 84 -13.59 3.47 22.05
C ILE A 84 -13.39 3.19 23.54
N SER A 85 -13.59 4.21 24.39
CA SER A 85 -13.49 4.06 25.83
C SER A 85 -14.72 3.43 26.48
N LYS A 86 -15.92 3.66 25.91
CA LYS A 86 -17.19 3.27 26.50
C LYS A 86 -17.86 2.07 25.84
N ASN A 87 -17.55 1.75 24.60
CA ASN A 87 -18.25 0.74 23.82
C ASN A 87 -17.38 -0.46 23.50
N ALA A 88 -17.35 -1.44 24.38
CA ALA A 88 -16.58 -2.69 24.22
C ALA A 88 -17.02 -3.58 23.03
N ARG A 89 -18.16 -3.28 22.38
CA ARG A 89 -18.60 -4.01 21.18
C ARG A 89 -17.89 -3.55 19.92
N ILE A 90 -17.37 -2.32 19.92
CA ILE A 90 -16.59 -1.77 18.81
C ILE A 90 -15.14 -2.19 18.97
N ASN A 91 -14.62 -2.94 18.02
CA ASN A 91 -13.22 -3.37 17.98
C ASN A 91 -12.48 -2.88 16.73
N ALA A 92 -13.15 -2.07 15.90
CA ALA A 92 -12.61 -1.48 14.70
C ALA A 92 -13.20 -0.08 14.45
N VAL A 93 -12.38 0.85 13.96
CA VAL A 93 -12.81 2.19 13.55
C VAL A 93 -12.38 2.44 12.11
N CYS A 94 -13.30 2.95 11.29
CA CYS A 94 -13.00 3.45 9.97
C CYS A 94 -13.12 4.98 9.96
N ILE A 95 -12.02 5.67 9.62
CA ILE A 95 -11.97 7.13 9.46
C ILE A 95 -12.07 7.44 7.97
N VAL A 96 -13.08 8.21 7.58
CA VAL A 96 -13.24 8.66 6.19
C VAL A 96 -12.83 10.12 6.11
N SER A 97 -11.60 10.36 5.75
CA SER A 97 -11.02 11.69 5.50
C SER A 97 -9.66 11.58 4.79
N SER A 98 -9.26 12.66 4.14
CA SER A 98 -7.92 12.82 3.56
C SER A 98 -7.04 13.77 4.36
N ASP A 99 -7.52 14.25 5.52
CA ASP A 99 -6.74 15.15 6.36
C ASP A 99 -5.69 14.39 7.18
N GLY A 100 -4.43 14.82 7.03
CA GLY A 100 -3.31 14.30 7.80
C GLY A 100 -3.38 14.59 9.31
N GLY A 101 -4.29 15.44 9.77
CA GLY A 101 -4.54 15.72 11.18
C GLY A 101 -5.06 14.50 11.94
N PHE A 102 -5.79 13.61 11.26
CA PHE A 102 -6.30 12.36 11.86
C PHE A 102 -5.23 11.30 12.16
N TYR A 103 -3.98 11.53 11.79
CA TYR A 103 -2.85 10.67 12.16
C TYR A 103 -2.82 10.36 13.67
N SER A 104 -2.94 11.39 14.52
CA SER A 104 -2.90 11.23 15.98
C SER A 104 -4.08 10.42 16.51
N LEU A 105 -5.27 10.58 15.92
CA LEU A 105 -6.44 9.77 16.24
C LEU A 105 -6.20 8.30 15.87
N ALA A 106 -5.70 8.03 14.68
CA ALA A 106 -5.40 6.67 14.22
C ALA A 106 -4.40 5.97 15.17
N GLN A 107 -3.33 6.68 15.59
CA GLN A 107 -2.39 6.15 16.58
C GLN A 107 -3.08 5.83 17.91
N ARG A 108 -3.87 6.75 18.44
CA ARG A 108 -4.56 6.57 19.71
C ARG A 108 -5.52 5.37 19.69
N ILE A 109 -6.27 5.18 18.61
CA ILE A 109 -7.16 4.02 18.44
C ILE A 109 -6.35 2.72 18.44
N ARG A 110 -5.19 2.69 17.77
CA ARG A 110 -4.29 1.53 17.77
C ARG A 110 -3.71 1.23 19.16
N GLU A 111 -3.33 2.26 19.92
CA GLU A 111 -2.85 2.12 21.30
C GLU A 111 -3.91 1.48 22.22
N HIS A 112 -5.19 1.70 21.93
CA HIS A 112 -6.30 1.03 22.60
C HIS A 112 -6.55 -0.42 22.11
N GLY A 113 -5.72 -0.92 21.19
CA GLY A 113 -5.82 -2.30 20.69
C GLY A 113 -6.91 -2.52 19.62
N LEU A 114 -7.52 -1.44 19.09
CA LEU A 114 -8.54 -1.54 18.06
C LEU A 114 -7.94 -1.52 16.65
N HIS A 115 -8.66 -2.15 15.73
CA HIS A 115 -8.31 -2.09 14.31
C HIS A 115 -8.66 -0.72 13.71
N VAL A 116 -7.72 -0.12 12.97
CA VAL A 116 -7.93 1.17 12.28
C VAL A 116 -7.92 0.94 10.78
N MET A 117 -9.01 1.32 10.15
CA MET A 117 -9.14 1.46 8.70
C MET A 117 -9.32 2.94 8.37
N ALA A 118 -8.84 3.38 7.22
CA ALA A 118 -9.19 4.69 6.70
C ALA A 118 -9.51 4.63 5.21
N ILE A 119 -10.33 5.57 4.77
CA ILE A 119 -10.67 5.77 3.35
C ILE A 119 -10.39 7.23 3.02
N GLY A 120 -9.57 7.48 1.99
CA GLY A 120 -9.17 8.83 1.60
C GLY A 120 -8.68 8.92 0.15
N LYS A 121 -8.33 10.13 -0.27
CA LYS A 121 -7.83 10.40 -1.62
C LYS A 121 -6.34 10.04 -1.74
N LYS A 122 -5.83 9.93 -2.97
CA LYS A 122 -4.41 9.66 -3.26
C LYS A 122 -3.42 10.68 -2.68
N ASN A 123 -3.86 11.92 -2.46
CA ASN A 123 -3.04 12.98 -1.87
C ASN A 123 -3.05 13.00 -0.34
N THR A 124 -3.62 11.99 0.31
CA THR A 124 -3.58 11.85 1.78
C THR A 124 -2.13 11.71 2.23
N PRO A 125 -1.69 12.47 3.28
CA PRO A 125 -0.32 12.39 3.77
C PRO A 125 0.07 11.01 4.25
N ASP A 126 1.27 10.54 3.86
CA ASP A 126 1.83 9.22 4.19
C ASP A 126 1.78 8.88 5.68
N LYS A 127 1.99 9.88 6.55
CA LYS A 127 1.94 9.67 8.00
C LYS A 127 0.58 9.12 8.46
N PHE A 128 -0.53 9.57 7.87
CA PHE A 128 -1.87 9.08 8.21
C PHE A 128 -2.10 7.69 7.60
N ILE A 129 -1.70 7.46 6.36
CA ILE A 129 -1.78 6.15 5.70
C ILE A 129 -1.08 5.08 6.55
N ARG A 130 0.16 5.33 6.96
CA ARG A 130 0.97 4.39 7.76
C ARG A 130 0.46 4.18 9.19
N ALA A 131 -0.28 5.13 9.74
CA ALA A 131 -0.91 4.98 11.05
C ALA A 131 -2.07 3.99 11.04
N CYS A 132 -2.66 3.67 9.89
CA CYS A 132 -3.76 2.74 9.75
C CYS A 132 -3.28 1.30 9.57
N HIS A 133 -4.13 0.32 9.95
CA HIS A 133 -3.93 -1.08 9.60
C HIS A 133 -4.31 -1.35 8.13
N ASN A 134 -5.35 -0.64 7.66
CA ASN A 134 -5.81 -0.67 6.26
C ASN A 134 -6.10 0.75 5.81
N PHE A 135 -5.60 1.12 4.65
CA PHE A 135 -5.97 2.38 3.98
C PHE A 135 -6.51 2.06 2.59
N VAL A 136 -7.66 2.61 2.25
CA VAL A 136 -8.29 2.43 0.95
C VAL A 136 -8.38 3.76 0.23
N PHE A 137 -7.85 3.83 -0.98
CA PHE A 137 -8.02 5.01 -1.81
C PHE A 137 -9.42 5.04 -2.43
N ILE A 138 -10.07 6.19 -2.39
CA ILE A 138 -11.42 6.40 -2.95
C ILE A 138 -11.45 5.99 -4.43
N ASP A 139 -10.40 6.31 -5.18
CA ASP A 139 -10.26 5.96 -6.60
C ASP A 139 -10.36 4.44 -6.86
N ASN A 140 -10.08 3.60 -5.86
CA ASN A 140 -10.20 2.15 -5.99
C ASN A 140 -11.64 1.63 -5.81
N LEU A 141 -12.56 2.49 -5.37
CA LEU A 141 -13.98 2.14 -5.19
C LEU A 141 -14.71 2.15 -6.53
N ASP A 142 -14.32 3.05 -7.43
CA ASP A 142 -14.77 3.08 -8.82
C ASP A 142 -13.89 2.18 -9.67
N SER A 143 -14.46 1.19 -10.35
CA SER A 143 -13.77 0.10 -11.07
C SER A 143 -12.92 0.52 -12.29
N GLN A 144 -12.46 1.77 -12.37
CA GLN A 144 -11.60 2.30 -13.43
C GLN A 144 -10.51 3.18 -12.83
N SER A 145 -9.35 2.61 -12.52
CA SER A 145 -8.19 3.42 -12.17
C SER A 145 -6.98 3.06 -13.03
N ASP A 146 -6.39 4.11 -13.58
CA ASP A 146 -5.15 4.10 -14.33
C ASP A 146 -3.97 3.54 -13.52
N THR A 147 -3.15 2.81 -14.22
CA THR A 147 -1.99 2.05 -13.73
C THR A 147 -0.97 2.93 -13.00
N LEU A 148 -0.80 2.70 -11.70
CA LEU A 148 0.28 3.25 -10.90
C LEU A 148 1.50 2.31 -10.89
N ASP A 149 2.64 2.93 -10.97
CA ASP A 149 4.05 2.52 -10.88
C ASP A 149 4.35 1.01 -10.69
N LYS A 150 4.59 0.31 -11.81
CA LYS A 150 4.92 -1.12 -11.84
C LYS A 150 6.27 -1.45 -11.21
N THR A 151 7.19 -0.49 -11.13
CA THR A 151 8.57 -0.71 -10.65
C THR A 151 8.62 -0.96 -9.15
N ASN A 152 7.73 -0.35 -8.39
CA ASN A 152 7.67 -0.51 -6.93
C ASN A 152 6.88 -1.76 -6.51
N LEU A 153 5.89 -2.17 -7.32
CA LEU A 153 5.07 -3.33 -7.06
C LEU A 153 5.88 -4.64 -7.02
N GLY A 154 6.78 -4.83 -7.98
CA GLY A 154 7.63 -6.04 -8.04
C GLY A 154 8.48 -6.21 -6.78
N LYS A 155 9.09 -5.12 -6.30
CA LYS A 155 9.87 -5.11 -5.05
C LYS A 155 8.99 -5.44 -3.83
N LEU A 156 7.81 -4.87 -3.74
CA LEU A 156 6.85 -5.13 -2.66
C LEU A 156 6.40 -6.60 -2.65
N LEU A 157 6.04 -7.15 -3.81
CA LEU A 157 5.63 -8.54 -3.94
C LEU A 157 6.75 -9.51 -3.55
N LEU A 158 8.00 -9.26 -3.99
CA LEU A 158 9.16 -10.09 -3.64
C LEU A 158 9.46 -10.03 -2.14
N ASN A 159 9.44 -8.83 -1.53
CA ASN A 159 9.65 -8.67 -0.09
C ASN A 159 8.58 -9.40 0.73
N ALA A 160 7.31 -9.28 0.33
CA ALA A 160 6.21 -10.00 0.99
C ALA A 160 6.39 -11.51 0.88
N TYR A 161 6.75 -12.01 -0.29
CA TYR A 161 7.01 -13.44 -0.50
C TYR A 161 8.15 -13.93 0.39
N GLN A 162 9.31 -13.24 0.39
CA GLN A 162 10.49 -13.61 1.17
C GLN A 162 10.20 -13.68 2.67
N ARG A 163 9.32 -12.81 3.19
CA ARG A 163 8.91 -12.83 4.61
C ARG A 163 7.91 -13.92 4.96
N CYS A 164 7.21 -14.46 3.97
CA CYS A 164 6.26 -15.56 4.15
C CYS A 164 6.86 -16.94 3.88
N SER A 165 8.00 -16.99 3.15
CA SER A 165 8.61 -18.24 2.71
C SER A 165 9.73 -18.67 3.66
N ASP A 166 9.60 -19.86 4.23
CA ASP A 166 10.69 -20.56 4.87
C ASP A 166 11.42 -21.42 3.82
N ALA A 167 12.69 -21.07 3.53
CA ALA A 167 13.59 -21.87 2.67
C ALA A 167 13.06 -22.21 1.26
N ASN A 168 12.39 -21.26 0.56
CA ASN A 168 11.83 -21.44 -0.79
C ASN A 168 10.62 -22.38 -0.89
N GLU A 169 9.92 -22.67 0.18
CA GLU A 169 8.66 -23.41 0.13
C GLU A 169 7.54 -22.61 -0.53
N PRO A 170 6.54 -23.27 -1.14
CA PRO A 170 5.37 -22.60 -1.68
C PRO A 170 4.61 -21.81 -0.61
N VAL A 171 4.34 -20.54 -0.89
CA VAL A 171 3.64 -19.65 0.04
C VAL A 171 2.14 -19.66 -0.25
N TYR A 172 1.34 -19.82 0.81
CA TYR A 172 -0.10 -19.63 0.70
C TYR A 172 -0.44 -18.17 0.37
N MET A 173 -1.22 -17.94 -0.69
CA MET A 173 -1.52 -16.60 -1.20
C MET A 173 -2.26 -15.72 -0.17
N GLY A 174 -3.03 -16.32 0.75
CA GLY A 174 -3.66 -15.60 1.84
C GLY A 174 -2.65 -14.99 2.82
N ASN A 175 -1.59 -15.75 3.15
CA ASN A 175 -0.51 -15.25 4.01
C ASN A 175 0.25 -14.11 3.31
N MET A 176 0.51 -14.26 2.02
CA MET A 176 1.13 -13.20 1.23
C MET A 176 0.26 -11.93 1.19
N GLY A 177 -1.06 -12.07 1.06
CA GLY A 177 -2.00 -10.94 1.10
C GLY A 177 -1.96 -10.19 2.43
N ASN A 178 -1.92 -10.92 3.55
CA ASN A 178 -1.78 -10.33 4.89
C ASN A 178 -0.41 -9.63 5.06
N MET A 179 0.65 -10.24 4.56
CA MET A 179 1.99 -9.65 4.60
C MET A 179 2.09 -8.38 3.76
N LEU A 180 1.50 -8.36 2.56
CA LEU A 180 1.44 -7.16 1.72
C LEU A 180 0.76 -6.00 2.43
N LYS A 181 -0.39 -6.24 3.08
CA LYS A 181 -1.07 -5.22 3.90
C LYS A 181 -0.27 -4.80 5.15
N SER A 182 0.52 -5.69 5.71
CA SER A 182 1.41 -5.36 6.83
C SER A 182 2.60 -4.49 6.41
N LEU A 183 3.11 -4.70 5.20
CA LEU A 183 4.21 -3.90 4.63
C LEU A 183 3.74 -2.56 4.09
N ASP A 184 2.54 -2.55 3.51
CA ASP A 184 1.89 -1.36 2.96
C ASP A 184 0.39 -1.42 3.27
N SER A 185 -0.05 -0.62 4.23
CA SER A 185 -1.46 -0.56 4.67
C SER A 185 -2.43 -0.11 3.58
N SER A 186 -1.92 0.54 2.53
CA SER A 186 -2.69 0.98 1.36
C SER A 186 -2.70 -0.04 0.23
N PHE A 187 -2.00 -1.20 0.39
CA PHE A 187 -1.93 -2.20 -0.67
C PHE A 187 -3.32 -2.73 -1.05
N ASP A 188 -3.66 -2.51 -2.31
CA ASP A 188 -4.87 -3.02 -2.95
C ASP A 188 -4.54 -3.42 -4.39
N SER A 189 -4.91 -4.65 -4.79
CA SER A 189 -4.68 -5.13 -6.16
C SER A 189 -5.42 -4.30 -7.22
N ARG A 190 -6.50 -3.62 -6.84
CA ARG A 190 -7.27 -2.72 -7.71
C ARG A 190 -6.48 -1.47 -8.09
N THR A 191 -5.64 -0.96 -7.18
CA THR A 191 -4.71 0.15 -7.46
C THR A 191 -3.77 -0.14 -8.64
N TYR A 192 -3.52 -1.43 -8.88
CA TYR A 192 -2.67 -1.91 -9.98
C TYR A 192 -3.47 -2.49 -11.15
N GLY A 193 -4.77 -2.17 -11.26
CA GLY A 193 -5.65 -2.59 -12.35
C GLY A 193 -6.12 -4.03 -12.29
N HIS A 194 -6.03 -4.70 -11.13
CA HIS A 194 -6.41 -6.11 -10.98
C HIS A 194 -7.51 -6.31 -9.96
N SER A 195 -8.58 -7.02 -10.32
CA SER A 195 -9.75 -7.25 -9.44
C SER A 195 -9.45 -8.17 -8.25
N SER A 196 -8.27 -8.80 -8.18
CA SER A 196 -7.86 -9.65 -7.06
C SER A 196 -6.34 -9.85 -7.04
N LEU A 197 -5.78 -10.18 -5.86
CA LEU A 197 -4.37 -10.53 -5.70
C LEU A 197 -3.97 -11.70 -6.61
N LYS A 198 -4.85 -12.69 -6.79
CA LYS A 198 -4.61 -13.81 -7.70
C LYS A 198 -4.40 -13.37 -9.15
N LYS A 199 -5.21 -12.43 -9.64
CA LYS A 199 -5.03 -11.86 -10.98
C LYS A 199 -3.75 -11.02 -11.07
N LEU A 200 -3.44 -10.26 -10.03
CA LEU A 200 -2.19 -9.50 -9.95
C LEU A 200 -0.96 -10.43 -10.04
N ILE A 201 -0.94 -11.53 -9.27
CA ILE A 201 0.14 -12.52 -9.30
C ILE A 201 0.20 -13.23 -10.67
N LYS A 202 -0.94 -13.62 -11.26
CA LYS A 202 -0.97 -14.21 -12.61
C LYS A 202 -0.38 -13.27 -13.68
N ASN A 203 -0.58 -11.96 -13.53
CA ASN A 203 -0.02 -10.98 -14.47
C ASN A 203 1.48 -10.72 -14.23
N ASN A 204 1.97 -11.00 -13.02
CA ASN A 204 3.39 -10.97 -12.67
C ASN A 204 4.01 -12.38 -12.80
N ASN A 205 3.70 -13.06 -13.89
CA ASN A 205 4.12 -14.44 -14.16
C ASN A 205 5.64 -14.60 -14.40
N HIS A 206 6.36 -13.51 -14.56
CA HIS A 206 7.83 -13.46 -14.59
C HIS A 206 8.45 -13.65 -13.20
N LEU A 207 7.74 -13.24 -12.12
CA LEU A 207 8.21 -13.38 -10.73
C LEU A 207 7.72 -14.67 -10.07
N PHE A 208 6.47 -15.05 -10.31
CA PHE A 208 5.80 -16.10 -9.57
C PHE A 208 5.20 -17.17 -10.48
N LYS A 209 5.16 -18.40 -9.95
CA LYS A 209 4.42 -19.53 -10.51
C LYS A 209 3.39 -20.00 -9.50
N ILE A 210 2.15 -20.24 -9.94
CA ILE A 210 1.14 -20.93 -9.14
C ILE A 210 1.44 -22.43 -9.22
N VAL A 211 1.64 -23.06 -8.06
CA VAL A 211 2.02 -24.50 -7.98
C VAL A 211 0.87 -25.38 -7.52
N ASP A 212 -0.08 -24.86 -6.75
CA ASP A 212 -1.29 -25.56 -6.34
C ASP A 212 -2.48 -24.59 -6.34
N GLU A 213 -3.54 -24.97 -7.02
CA GLU A 213 -4.77 -24.17 -7.12
C GLU A 213 -5.96 -25.09 -6.82
N ARG A 214 -6.35 -25.16 -5.55
CA ARG A 214 -7.58 -25.82 -5.10
C ARG A 214 -8.69 -24.79 -4.94
N SER A 215 -9.93 -25.25 -4.80
CA SER A 215 -11.11 -24.37 -4.75
C SER A 215 -11.01 -23.24 -3.72
N ASP A 216 -10.36 -23.49 -2.57
CA ASP A 216 -10.25 -22.58 -1.42
C ASP A 216 -8.81 -22.13 -1.13
N ARG A 217 -7.79 -22.73 -1.76
CA ARG A 217 -6.38 -22.46 -1.47
C ARG A 217 -5.57 -22.32 -2.74
N CYS A 218 -4.68 -21.34 -2.74
CA CYS A 218 -3.76 -21.08 -3.84
C CYS A 218 -2.35 -20.90 -3.27
N TYR A 219 -1.42 -21.69 -3.77
CA TYR A 219 -0.01 -21.62 -3.39
C TYR A 219 0.84 -21.12 -4.55
N ILE A 220 1.80 -20.29 -4.24
CA ILE A 220 2.70 -19.67 -5.19
C ILE A 220 4.15 -19.95 -4.80
N THR A 221 5.01 -20.04 -5.80
CA THR A 221 6.47 -20.09 -5.63
C THR A 221 7.13 -19.06 -6.53
N LEU A 222 8.34 -18.64 -6.16
CA LEU A 222 9.16 -17.87 -7.08
C LEU A 222 9.50 -18.74 -8.29
N LYS A 223 9.50 -18.16 -9.49
CA LYS A 223 10.13 -18.82 -10.64
C LYS A 223 11.63 -18.95 -10.34
N CYS A 224 12.22 -20.07 -10.73
CA CYS A 224 13.67 -20.34 -10.54
C CYS A 224 14.58 -19.27 -11.13
N ASP A 225 14.06 -18.43 -12.02
CA ASP A 225 14.76 -17.33 -12.68
C ASP A 225 15.02 -16.12 -11.74
N VAL A 226 14.45 -16.10 -10.54
CA VAL A 226 14.69 -15.03 -9.53
C VAL A 226 15.84 -15.42 -8.57
N LYS A 227 16.59 -16.51 -8.84
CA LYS A 227 17.84 -16.75 -8.13
C LYS A 227 18.79 -15.60 -8.43
N LYS A 228 19.09 -14.83 -7.41
CA LYS A 228 20.09 -13.77 -7.50
C LYS A 228 21.47 -14.42 -7.64
N VAL A 229 22.23 -13.96 -8.62
CA VAL A 229 23.62 -14.38 -8.85
C VAL A 229 24.52 -13.21 -8.49
N GLU A 230 25.53 -13.48 -7.69
CA GLU A 230 26.57 -12.51 -7.38
C GLU A 230 27.61 -12.50 -8.51
N LEU A 231 27.87 -11.33 -9.05
CA LEU A 231 28.80 -11.11 -10.14
C LEU A 231 29.88 -10.11 -9.72
N THR A 232 30.99 -10.16 -10.42
CA THR A 232 32.07 -9.16 -10.31
C THR A 232 32.15 -8.36 -11.60
N GLY A 233 32.46 -7.07 -11.46
CA GLY A 233 32.58 -6.18 -12.61
C GLY A 233 33.39 -4.95 -12.32
N VAL A 234 33.49 -4.07 -13.30
CA VAL A 234 34.22 -2.81 -13.22
C VAL A 234 33.27 -1.67 -13.59
N VAL A 235 33.23 -0.62 -12.82
CA VAL A 235 32.45 0.57 -13.10
C VAL A 235 32.97 1.21 -14.37
N ARG A 236 32.16 1.17 -15.43
CA ARG A 236 32.49 1.72 -16.75
C ARG A 236 32.19 3.21 -16.84
N LYS A 237 31.07 3.64 -16.25
CA LYS A 237 30.60 5.02 -16.29
C LYS A 237 29.83 5.34 -15.02
N TRP A 238 30.05 6.53 -14.48
CA TRP A 238 29.28 7.09 -13.37
C TRP A 238 28.86 8.52 -13.72
N ILE A 239 27.60 8.84 -13.62
CA ILE A 239 27.02 10.16 -13.90
C ILE A 239 26.55 10.77 -12.59
N THR A 240 27.42 11.62 -12.02
CA THR A 240 27.24 12.19 -10.67
C THR A 240 25.96 13.01 -10.55
N ASP A 241 25.63 13.81 -11.56
CA ASP A 241 24.45 14.71 -11.54
C ASP A 241 23.12 13.96 -11.54
N LYS A 242 23.11 12.79 -12.17
CA LYS A 242 21.93 11.93 -12.30
C LYS A 242 21.95 10.72 -11.38
N LYS A 243 23.00 10.55 -10.60
CA LYS A 243 23.19 9.51 -9.58
C LYS A 243 22.99 8.07 -10.10
N PHE A 244 23.49 7.79 -11.30
CA PHE A 244 23.47 6.44 -11.86
C PHE A 244 24.75 6.12 -12.65
N GLY A 245 24.98 4.84 -12.90
CA GLY A 245 26.15 4.36 -13.63
C GLY A 245 25.96 3.00 -14.29
N PHE A 246 27.04 2.53 -14.91
CA PHE A 246 27.09 1.26 -15.61
C PHE A 246 28.31 0.46 -15.15
N ILE A 247 28.10 -0.84 -14.93
CA ILE A 247 29.14 -1.82 -14.57
C ILE A 247 29.33 -2.73 -15.78
N LYS A 248 30.58 -2.97 -16.16
CA LYS A 248 30.95 -3.99 -17.15
C LYS A 248 31.38 -5.25 -16.42
N SER A 249 30.75 -6.38 -16.72
CA SER A 249 31.09 -7.72 -16.25
C SER A 249 31.42 -8.64 -17.44
N GLN A 250 31.84 -9.86 -17.15
CA GLN A 250 32.00 -10.93 -18.18
C GLN A 250 30.64 -11.35 -18.77
N GLU A 251 29.56 -11.19 -17.99
CA GLU A 251 28.20 -11.58 -18.37
C GLU A 251 27.45 -10.47 -19.14
N GLY A 252 28.01 -9.24 -19.20
CA GLY A 252 27.39 -8.11 -19.90
C GLY A 252 27.55 -6.77 -19.18
N ASP A 253 26.85 -5.77 -19.68
CA ASP A 253 26.77 -4.44 -19.07
C ASP A 253 25.51 -4.36 -18.18
N PHE A 254 25.66 -3.75 -16.99
CA PHE A 254 24.60 -3.62 -15.99
C PHE A 254 24.45 -2.16 -15.58
N TYR A 255 23.19 -1.74 -15.41
CA TYR A 255 22.82 -0.41 -14.92
C TYR A 255 22.69 -0.43 -13.40
N PHE A 256 23.04 0.67 -12.73
CA PHE A 256 22.81 0.85 -11.30
C PHE A 256 22.61 2.31 -10.91
N LYS A 257 21.96 2.52 -9.77
CA LYS A 257 21.75 3.82 -9.14
C LYS A 257 22.53 3.94 -7.83
N GLU A 258 22.67 5.18 -7.30
CA GLU A 258 23.27 5.42 -6.00
C GLU A 258 22.59 4.65 -4.86
N GLU A 259 21.26 4.48 -4.96
CA GLU A 259 20.45 3.72 -3.98
C GLU A 259 20.74 2.21 -3.98
N ASP A 260 21.36 1.68 -5.02
CA ASP A 260 21.74 0.26 -5.13
C ASP A 260 23.08 -0.04 -4.45
N LEU A 261 23.77 0.97 -3.93
CA LEU A 261 25.02 0.79 -3.19
C LEU A 261 24.74 0.20 -1.80
N LYS A 262 25.50 -0.82 -1.41
CA LYS A 262 25.37 -1.51 -0.12
C LYS A 262 25.63 -0.59 1.08
N LYS A 263 26.51 0.40 0.91
CA LYS A 263 26.82 1.42 1.93
C LYS A 263 26.32 2.79 1.44
N PRO A 264 25.36 3.42 2.12
CA PRO A 264 24.92 4.76 1.77
C PRO A 264 26.09 5.75 1.86
N ASN A 265 26.19 6.66 0.89
CA ASN A 265 27.27 7.66 0.74
C ASN A 265 28.66 7.11 0.33
N GLN A 266 28.77 5.89 -0.13
CA GLN A 266 30.01 5.39 -0.69
C GLN A 266 30.32 6.10 -2.01
N LYS A 267 31.50 6.77 -2.11
CA LYS A 267 31.94 7.42 -3.34
C LYS A 267 32.42 6.36 -4.32
N ILE A 268 31.68 6.17 -5.41
CA ILE A 268 32.04 5.26 -6.48
C ILE A 268 32.75 6.04 -7.61
N LYS A 269 33.76 5.42 -8.20
CA LYS A 269 34.57 5.99 -9.29
C LYS A 269 34.61 5.05 -10.49
N VAL A 270 34.80 5.62 -11.66
CA VAL A 270 35.07 4.85 -12.87
C VAL A 270 36.36 4.04 -12.67
N LYS A 271 36.32 2.76 -13.06
CA LYS A 271 37.33 1.72 -12.88
C LYS A 271 37.35 1.07 -11.48
N ASP A 272 36.49 1.42 -10.55
CA ASP A 272 36.33 0.66 -9.32
C ASP A 272 35.89 -0.76 -9.64
N LYS A 273 36.51 -1.75 -8.99
CA LYS A 273 36.04 -3.14 -9.02
C LYS A 273 34.92 -3.30 -8.02
N VAL A 274 33.83 -3.95 -8.43
CA VAL A 274 32.63 -4.12 -7.61
C VAL A 274 32.13 -5.56 -7.66
N THR A 275 31.56 -6.02 -6.54
CA THR A 275 30.62 -7.13 -6.53
C THR A 275 29.20 -6.58 -6.55
N PHE A 276 28.30 -7.27 -7.19
CA PHE A 276 26.91 -6.89 -7.31
C PHE A 276 26.01 -8.10 -7.56
N ILE A 277 24.74 -7.96 -7.28
CA ILE A 277 23.76 -9.04 -7.40
C ILE A 277 22.80 -8.72 -8.54
N VAL A 278 22.52 -9.71 -9.38
CA VAL A 278 21.52 -9.61 -10.45
C VAL A 278 20.59 -10.82 -10.43
N PRO A 279 19.33 -10.69 -10.90
CA PRO A 279 18.47 -11.84 -11.15
C PRO A 279 19.09 -12.75 -12.22
N LYS A 280 19.09 -14.06 -12.02
CA LYS A 280 19.64 -15.01 -13.00
C LYS A 280 18.99 -14.90 -14.38
N ALA A 281 17.69 -14.59 -14.43
CA ALA A 281 16.94 -14.35 -15.67
C ALA A 281 17.56 -13.23 -16.53
N SER A 282 18.17 -12.23 -15.89
CA SER A 282 18.84 -11.11 -16.58
C SER A 282 20.12 -11.51 -17.31
N LEU A 283 20.62 -12.73 -17.10
CA LEU A 283 21.82 -13.27 -17.74
C LEU A 283 21.53 -14.09 -18.98
N GLU A 284 20.27 -14.50 -19.19
CA GLU A 284 19.83 -15.36 -20.29
C GLU A 284 19.37 -14.57 -21.53
N ASP A 285 18.96 -13.30 -21.37
CA ASP A 285 18.57 -12.39 -22.46
C ASP A 285 19.78 -11.61 -23.02
N LYS A 286 20.51 -12.25 -23.95
CA LYS A 286 21.71 -11.67 -24.59
C LYS A 286 21.43 -10.65 -25.73
N ASN A 287 20.20 -10.17 -25.91
CA ASN A 287 19.80 -9.31 -27.03
C ASN A 287 19.20 -7.96 -26.59
N SER A 288 19.82 -7.25 -25.67
CA SER A 288 19.34 -5.91 -25.32
C SER A 288 20.32 -4.82 -25.76
N ASP A 289 19.83 -3.89 -26.57
CA ASP A 289 20.46 -2.58 -26.80
C ASP A 289 20.67 -1.84 -25.48
N LEU A 290 21.58 -0.88 -25.44
CA LEU A 290 22.00 -0.12 -24.25
C LEU A 290 20.86 0.54 -23.43
N GLU A 291 19.64 0.57 -23.95
CA GLU A 291 18.44 1.08 -23.27
C GLU A 291 17.78 0.07 -22.33
N ASP A 292 18.08 -1.23 -22.44
CA ASP A 292 17.49 -2.33 -21.66
C ASP A 292 18.51 -3.07 -20.75
N CYS A 293 19.56 -2.39 -20.29
CA CYS A 293 20.52 -3.00 -19.38
C CYS A 293 19.86 -3.42 -18.08
N PRO A 294 20.02 -4.71 -17.63
CA PRO A 294 19.47 -5.16 -16.36
C PRO A 294 20.08 -4.40 -15.18
N GLN A 295 19.26 -4.14 -14.15
CA GLN A 295 19.67 -3.40 -12.96
C GLN A 295 20.46 -4.28 -12.02
N ALA A 296 21.66 -3.81 -11.63
CA ALA A 296 22.48 -4.39 -10.58
C ALA A 296 22.05 -3.86 -9.21
N GLU A 297 22.05 -4.72 -8.20
CA GLU A 297 21.67 -4.39 -6.82
C GLU A 297 22.81 -4.75 -5.83
N LEU A 298 22.77 -4.16 -4.62
CA LEU A 298 23.71 -4.45 -3.52
C LEU A 298 25.19 -4.37 -3.92
N ILE A 299 25.56 -3.25 -4.54
CA ILE A 299 26.92 -3.04 -5.07
C ILE A 299 27.89 -2.75 -3.95
N GLU A 300 28.97 -3.49 -3.91
CA GLU A 300 30.09 -3.31 -2.96
C GLU A 300 31.41 -3.15 -3.72
N ILE A 301 32.19 -2.11 -3.37
CA ILE A 301 33.53 -1.91 -3.93
C ILE A 301 34.48 -2.91 -3.26
N ILE A 302 35.26 -3.63 -4.10
CA ILE A 302 36.26 -4.62 -3.67
C ILE A 302 37.62 -3.94 -3.55
#